data_8d875ae7fb50892f29893b7d65f3198c
#
_entry.id   8d875ae7fb50892f29893b7d65f3198c
#
_cell.length_a   1.000
_cell.length_b   1.000
_cell.length_c   1.000
_cell.angle_alpha   90.00
_cell.angle_beta   90.00
_cell.angle_gamma   90.00
#
_symmetry.space_group_name_H-M   'P 1'
#
loop_
_entity.id
_entity.type
_entity.pdbx_description
1 polymer ?
#
loop_
_entity_poly.entity_id
_entity_poly.type
_entity_poly.pdbx_seq_one_letter_code
_entity_poly.pdbx_strand_id
1 'polypeptide(L)'
;MAQYKSDFLNILNERGFIHQCSDFAGLDGLAAAGKAIGYIGFDCTASSLHVGSMVPIMLLHWLQATGNKSIALMGGGTTRVGDPSGRDESRKILSLEDIENNKNSIKQVFEKFLKFGTGAHDAIMLDNAEWLAKLNYIEMLRDVGKHFSVNRMLTMDSVKMRLEREGGELSFIEFNYMVLQAYDFVELARGHGCNLQMGGSDQWGNIINGIDLGRRMGTHQLYAITAPLITLASGAKMGKTAAGAVWLNADMRSPYDYWQFWRNTEDADVVKFLKLFTTLPLVEIAKLAALGGAEINEAKKVLASEATALVHGRATAEAAAETARKTFEEGAAAEGLPSVPVQLPMGVLQALVAAGLCSSNGDAK
;
A
#
# COMPACT_ATOMS: atom_id res chain seq x y z
N MET A 1 4.99 9.11 27.85
CA MET A 1 5.66 10.35 27.38
C MET A 1 5.98 10.16 25.91
N ALA A 2 5.81 11.19 25.08
CA ALA A 2 6.17 11.14 23.66
C ALA A 2 7.67 10.82 23.53
N GLN A 3 8.02 9.87 22.66
CA GLN A 3 9.40 9.45 22.42
C GLN A 3 10.12 10.42 21.50
N TYR A 4 9.39 11.07 20.57
CA TYR A 4 9.89 11.97 19.56
C TYR A 4 9.30 13.39 19.74
N LYS A 5 9.93 14.38 19.09
CA LYS A 5 9.45 15.78 19.08
C LYS A 5 8.27 15.95 18.10
N SER A 6 8.28 15.21 17.01
CA SER A 6 7.26 15.29 15.95
C SER A 6 6.07 14.38 16.26
N ASP A 7 4.87 14.86 16.01
CA ASP A 7 3.65 14.05 16.05
C ASP A 7 3.71 12.91 15.02
N PHE A 8 4.36 13.16 13.88
CA PHE A 8 4.51 12.14 12.84
C PHE A 8 5.20 10.88 13.37
N LEU A 9 6.42 11.00 13.92
CA LEU A 9 7.13 9.83 14.42
C LEU A 9 6.49 9.22 15.66
N ASN A 10 5.86 10.02 16.53
CA ASN A 10 5.10 9.49 17.67
C ASN A 10 3.93 8.62 17.20
N ILE A 11 3.11 9.12 16.27
CA ILE A 11 1.97 8.37 15.69
C ILE A 11 2.46 7.08 15.02
N LEU A 12 3.51 7.15 14.21
CA LEU A 12 4.04 5.97 13.53
C LEU A 12 4.54 4.92 14.53
N ASN A 13 5.23 5.36 15.59
CA ASN A 13 5.75 4.47 16.62
C ASN A 13 4.62 3.80 17.42
N GLU A 14 3.65 4.56 17.90
CA GLU A 14 2.55 4.06 18.74
C GLU A 14 1.58 3.15 17.96
N ARG A 15 1.43 3.40 16.67
CA ARG A 15 0.61 2.58 15.76
C ARG A 15 1.34 1.37 15.18
N GLY A 16 2.69 1.30 15.32
CA GLY A 16 3.46 0.15 14.86
C GLY A 16 3.84 0.22 13.38
N PHE A 17 3.96 1.42 12.81
CA PHE A 17 4.41 1.60 11.42
C PHE A 17 5.93 1.60 11.26
N ILE A 18 6.72 1.69 12.32
CA ILE A 18 8.17 1.82 12.20
C ILE A 18 8.83 0.44 12.19
N HIS A 19 9.50 0.12 11.10
CA HIS A 19 10.42 -1.00 10.98
C HIS A 19 11.88 -0.55 11.04
N GLN A 20 12.29 0.35 10.13
CA GLN A 20 13.64 0.93 10.07
C GLN A 20 13.57 2.41 9.70
N CYS A 21 14.55 3.19 10.18
CA CYS A 21 14.74 4.58 9.78
C CYS A 21 16.24 4.83 9.59
N SER A 22 16.61 5.60 8.57
CA SER A 22 18.00 5.91 8.28
C SER A 22 18.65 6.87 9.30
N ASP A 23 17.85 7.80 9.84
CA ASP A 23 18.26 8.77 10.86
C ASP A 23 17.01 9.32 11.55
N PHE A 24 16.71 8.82 12.75
CA PHE A 24 15.58 9.26 13.55
C PHE A 24 15.71 10.73 13.99
N ALA A 25 16.88 11.17 14.40
CA ALA A 25 17.06 12.51 14.97
C ALA A 25 16.87 13.59 13.90
N GLY A 26 17.44 13.39 12.71
CA GLY A 26 17.31 14.29 11.59
C GLY A 26 15.89 14.35 11.05
N LEU A 27 15.24 13.19 10.86
CA LEU A 27 13.86 13.13 10.40
C LEU A 27 12.87 13.73 11.41
N ASP A 28 13.07 13.47 12.71
CA ASP A 28 12.24 14.04 13.78
C ASP A 28 12.30 15.57 13.80
N GLY A 29 13.50 16.12 13.64
CA GLY A 29 13.67 17.57 13.55
C GLY A 29 12.97 18.19 12.34
N LEU A 30 13.03 17.55 11.17
CA LEU A 30 12.35 18.01 9.96
C LEU A 30 10.82 17.91 10.11
N ALA A 31 10.32 16.78 10.57
CA ALA A 31 8.89 16.53 10.71
C ALA A 31 8.26 17.45 11.78
N ALA A 32 8.95 17.68 12.91
CA ALA A 32 8.51 18.63 13.93
C ALA A 32 8.44 20.08 13.43
N ALA A 33 9.29 20.43 12.45
CA ALA A 33 9.29 21.75 11.83
C ALA A 33 8.28 21.89 10.66
N GLY A 34 7.50 20.86 10.33
CA GLY A 34 6.60 20.83 9.17
C GLY A 34 7.34 20.88 7.82
N LYS A 35 8.60 20.44 7.78
CA LYS A 35 9.49 20.49 6.61
C LYS A 35 9.78 19.13 5.98
N ALA A 36 9.20 18.06 6.50
CA ALA A 36 9.31 16.77 5.86
C ALA A 36 8.43 16.75 4.60
N ILE A 37 9.04 16.44 3.46
CA ILE A 37 8.37 16.20 2.19
C ILE A 37 8.68 14.76 1.81
N GLY A 38 7.67 13.89 1.97
CA GLY A 38 7.86 12.45 1.82
C GLY A 38 7.09 11.87 0.67
N TYR A 39 7.65 10.83 0.03
CA TYR A 39 6.99 10.12 -1.05
C TYR A 39 6.98 8.62 -0.87
N ILE A 40 6.04 7.99 -1.56
CA ILE A 40 5.99 6.56 -1.83
C ILE A 40 5.65 6.36 -3.29
N GLY A 41 6.36 5.44 -3.95
CA GLY A 41 6.09 5.00 -5.31
C GLY A 41 5.09 3.85 -5.35
N PHE A 42 4.20 3.89 -6.34
CA PHE A 42 3.18 2.87 -6.57
C PHE A 42 3.17 2.46 -8.04
N ASP A 43 3.62 1.25 -8.32
CA ASP A 43 3.55 0.67 -9.65
C ASP A 43 2.10 0.40 -10.07
N CYS A 44 1.77 0.77 -11.32
CA CYS A 44 0.42 0.71 -11.89
C CYS A 44 0.14 -0.68 -12.51
N THR A 45 0.32 -1.75 -11.73
CA THR A 45 0.24 -3.14 -12.21
C THR A 45 -1.16 -3.73 -12.24
N ALA A 46 -2.16 -3.03 -11.72
CA ALA A 46 -3.57 -3.41 -11.73
C ALA A 46 -4.44 -2.15 -11.67
N SER A 47 -5.71 -2.25 -12.01
CA SER A 47 -6.68 -1.14 -11.96
C SER A 47 -7.12 -0.73 -10.57
N SER A 48 -6.65 -1.40 -9.52
CA SER A 48 -6.86 -1.03 -8.11
C SER A 48 -5.63 -1.34 -7.28
N LEU A 49 -5.52 -0.68 -6.13
CA LEU A 49 -4.67 -1.10 -5.03
C LEU A 49 -5.43 -2.09 -4.14
N HIS A 50 -4.71 -2.91 -3.39
CA HIS A 50 -5.31 -3.87 -2.46
C HIS A 50 -5.00 -3.50 -1.00
N VAL A 51 -5.64 -4.17 -0.06
CA VAL A 51 -5.48 -3.90 1.39
C VAL A 51 -4.01 -3.88 1.84
N GLY A 52 -3.15 -4.72 1.25
CA GLY A 52 -1.70 -4.67 1.54
C GLY A 52 -1.05 -3.33 1.19
N SER A 53 -1.61 -2.58 0.25
CA SER A 53 -1.14 -1.24 -0.14
C SER A 53 -1.63 -0.14 0.82
N MET A 54 -2.56 -0.45 1.74
CA MET A 54 -3.05 0.56 2.68
C MET A 54 -1.97 1.02 3.67
N VAL A 55 -1.04 0.14 4.07
CA VAL A 55 0.04 0.54 4.99
C VAL A 55 0.88 1.68 4.42
N PRO A 56 1.43 1.58 3.19
CA PRO A 56 2.12 2.72 2.59
C PRO A 56 1.21 3.94 2.36
N ILE A 57 -0.07 3.75 2.01
CA ILE A 57 -1.01 4.88 1.90
C ILE A 57 -1.19 5.58 3.25
N MET A 58 -1.34 4.83 4.34
CA MET A 58 -1.46 5.39 5.69
C MET A 58 -0.19 6.09 6.18
N LEU A 59 1.00 5.69 5.72
CA LEU A 59 2.22 6.47 5.97
C LEU A 59 2.13 7.87 5.36
N LEU A 60 1.67 7.98 4.10
CA LEU A 60 1.43 9.28 3.44
C LEU A 60 0.35 10.07 4.17
N HIS A 61 -0.75 9.40 4.56
CA HIS A 61 -1.84 10.02 5.32
C HIS A 61 -1.33 10.65 6.63
N TRP A 62 -0.59 9.89 7.45
CA TRP A 62 -0.08 10.40 8.72
C TRP A 62 0.97 11.49 8.54
N LEU A 63 1.79 11.42 7.49
CA LEU A 63 2.72 12.50 7.16
C LEU A 63 1.97 13.81 6.90
N GLN A 64 0.91 13.76 6.08
CA GLN A 64 0.08 14.93 5.78
C GLN A 64 -0.71 15.41 7.01
N ALA A 65 -1.35 14.50 7.73
CA ALA A 65 -2.20 14.82 8.89
C ALA A 65 -1.41 15.51 10.02
N THR A 66 -0.10 15.33 10.06
CA THR A 66 0.81 15.96 11.03
C THR A 66 1.50 17.22 10.50
N GLY A 67 0.95 17.85 9.47
CA GLY A 67 1.42 19.15 8.96
C GLY A 67 2.67 19.06 8.08
N ASN A 68 2.93 17.91 7.46
CA ASN A 68 4.01 17.71 6.51
C ASN A 68 3.45 17.47 5.09
N LYS A 69 4.29 17.37 4.07
CA LYS A 69 3.83 17.22 2.69
C LYS A 69 4.03 15.82 2.16
N SER A 70 2.98 15.27 1.55
CA SER A 70 2.98 13.94 0.95
C SER A 70 3.01 14.00 -0.57
N ILE A 71 3.79 13.12 -1.20
CA ILE A 71 3.86 12.90 -2.63
C ILE A 71 3.46 11.45 -2.92
N ALA A 72 2.37 11.24 -3.66
CA ALA A 72 2.04 9.96 -4.24
C ALA A 72 2.70 9.88 -5.63
N LEU A 73 3.73 9.03 -5.76
CA LEU A 73 4.44 8.86 -7.02
C LEU A 73 3.86 7.68 -7.79
N MET A 74 3.26 7.96 -8.94
CA MET A 74 2.78 6.92 -9.85
C MET A 74 3.95 6.35 -10.64
N GLY A 75 4.06 5.04 -10.66
CA GLY A 75 5.12 4.32 -11.36
C GLY A 75 4.85 4.12 -12.84
N GLY A 76 4.40 5.15 -13.58
CA GLY A 76 4.15 5.03 -15.02
C GLY A 76 5.37 4.63 -15.85
N GLY A 77 6.57 5.03 -15.40
CA GLY A 77 7.86 4.62 -15.97
C GLY A 77 8.33 3.27 -15.42
N THR A 78 8.37 3.12 -14.09
CA THR A 78 8.87 1.91 -13.43
C THR A 78 8.00 0.67 -13.64
N THR A 79 6.70 0.82 -13.84
CA THR A 79 5.81 -0.30 -14.20
C THR A 79 6.18 -0.96 -15.53
N ARG A 80 6.81 -0.22 -16.45
CA ARG A 80 7.32 -0.78 -17.74
C ARG A 80 8.49 -1.74 -17.54
N VAL A 81 9.15 -1.65 -16.38
CA VAL A 81 10.33 -2.44 -16.02
C VAL A 81 9.94 -3.57 -15.08
N GLY A 82 9.24 -3.27 -13.99
CA GLY A 82 8.77 -4.21 -12.98
C GLY A 82 9.71 -4.39 -11.80
N ASP A 83 9.20 -4.13 -10.59
CA ASP A 83 9.92 -4.32 -9.33
C ASP A 83 10.10 -5.81 -8.99
N PRO A 84 11.33 -6.33 -8.84
CA PRO A 84 11.58 -7.70 -8.44
C PRO A 84 11.36 -7.94 -6.93
N SER A 85 11.25 -6.89 -6.11
CA SER A 85 11.20 -6.98 -4.66
C SER A 85 9.99 -7.79 -4.17
N GLY A 86 10.23 -8.73 -3.24
CA GLY A 86 9.18 -9.52 -2.60
C GLY A 86 8.40 -10.47 -3.52
N ARG A 87 8.91 -10.77 -4.71
CA ARG A 87 8.29 -11.65 -5.70
C ARG A 87 9.20 -12.77 -6.16
N ASP A 88 8.56 -13.88 -6.51
CA ASP A 88 9.22 -15.09 -6.97
C ASP A 88 9.32 -15.20 -8.51
N GLU A 89 8.43 -14.52 -9.23
CA GLU A 89 8.30 -14.56 -10.68
C GLU A 89 8.49 -13.19 -11.31
N SER A 90 8.95 -13.18 -12.57
CA SER A 90 9.05 -11.98 -13.39
C SER A 90 7.66 -11.37 -13.62
N ARG A 91 7.59 -10.04 -13.65
CA ARG A 91 6.32 -9.35 -13.91
C ARG A 91 5.94 -9.46 -15.39
N LYS A 92 4.64 -9.61 -15.64
CA LYS A 92 4.08 -9.46 -16.99
C LYS A 92 4.32 -8.01 -17.44
N ILE A 93 4.89 -7.85 -18.63
CA ILE A 93 5.03 -6.55 -19.26
C ILE A 93 3.64 -6.10 -19.72
N LEU A 94 3.21 -4.94 -19.22
CA LEU A 94 1.93 -4.32 -19.56
C LEU A 94 2.09 -3.38 -20.77
N SER A 95 1.02 -3.18 -21.53
CA SER A 95 0.96 -2.13 -22.55
C SER A 95 0.96 -0.73 -21.92
N LEU A 96 1.35 0.30 -22.68
CA LEU A 96 1.27 1.68 -22.20
C LEU A 96 -0.16 2.11 -21.89
N GLU A 97 -1.13 1.60 -22.66
CA GLU A 97 -2.55 1.84 -22.45
C GLU A 97 -3.05 1.21 -21.15
N ASP A 98 -2.67 -0.04 -20.87
CA ASP A 98 -3.01 -0.69 -19.60
C ASP A 98 -2.44 0.08 -18.40
N ILE A 99 -1.18 0.55 -18.50
CA ILE A 99 -0.53 1.34 -17.44
C ILE A 99 -1.29 2.65 -17.21
N GLU A 100 -1.68 3.35 -18.27
CA GLU A 100 -2.41 4.62 -18.18
C GLU A 100 -3.80 4.41 -17.57
N ASN A 101 -4.52 3.38 -18.00
CA ASN A 101 -5.83 3.01 -17.44
C ASN A 101 -5.72 2.64 -15.95
N ASN A 102 -4.74 1.83 -15.58
CA ASN A 102 -4.48 1.47 -14.19
C ASN A 102 -4.15 2.71 -13.35
N LYS A 103 -3.28 3.58 -13.84
CA LYS A 103 -2.89 4.82 -13.17
C LYS A 103 -4.10 5.70 -12.86
N ASN A 104 -4.98 5.91 -13.84
CA ASN A 104 -6.19 6.72 -13.67
C ASN A 104 -7.15 6.13 -12.63
N SER A 105 -7.27 4.81 -12.59
CA SER A 105 -8.12 4.13 -11.61
C SER A 105 -7.51 4.19 -10.18
N ILE A 106 -6.21 3.96 -10.05
CA ILE A 106 -5.49 4.02 -8.76
C ILE A 106 -5.54 5.43 -8.16
N LYS A 107 -5.47 6.47 -8.98
CA LYS A 107 -5.53 7.86 -8.54
C LYS A 107 -6.72 8.14 -7.62
N GLN A 108 -7.89 7.61 -7.96
CA GLN A 108 -9.13 7.78 -7.18
C GLN A 108 -9.03 7.17 -5.77
N VAL A 109 -8.15 6.17 -5.56
CA VAL A 109 -7.93 5.59 -4.24
C VAL A 109 -7.25 6.62 -3.34
N PHE A 110 -6.22 7.31 -3.82
CA PHE A 110 -5.47 8.27 -3.01
C PHE A 110 -6.30 9.47 -2.57
N GLU A 111 -7.26 9.91 -3.39
CA GLU A 111 -8.17 11.03 -3.07
C GLU A 111 -9.04 10.77 -1.83
N LYS A 112 -9.17 9.52 -1.42
CA LYS A 112 -9.90 9.11 -0.19
C LYS A 112 -9.06 9.26 1.08
N PHE A 113 -7.73 9.25 0.95
CA PHE A 113 -6.78 9.26 2.06
C PHE A 113 -6.01 10.57 2.20
N LEU A 114 -5.83 11.30 1.10
CA LEU A 114 -4.99 12.48 1.01
C LEU A 114 -5.78 13.67 0.46
N LYS A 115 -5.53 14.83 1.03
CA LYS A 115 -6.04 16.08 0.50
C LYS A 115 -5.06 16.63 -0.53
N PHE A 116 -5.41 16.55 -1.79
CA PHE A 116 -4.63 17.13 -2.90
C PHE A 116 -4.94 18.61 -3.10
N GLY A 117 -3.93 19.40 -3.51
CA GLY A 117 -4.12 20.83 -3.77
C GLY A 117 -2.80 21.57 -3.93
N THR A 118 -2.88 22.90 -3.76
CA THR A 118 -1.76 23.84 -3.93
C THR A 118 -1.26 24.42 -2.61
N GLY A 119 -1.87 24.06 -1.49
CA GLY A 119 -1.45 24.50 -0.15
C GLY A 119 -0.11 23.90 0.25
N ALA A 120 0.55 24.51 1.23
CA ALA A 120 1.90 24.12 1.66
C ALA A 120 1.99 22.63 2.08
N HIS A 121 0.93 22.09 2.68
CA HIS A 121 0.86 20.71 3.17
C HIS A 121 -0.11 19.84 2.34
N ASP A 122 -0.71 20.40 1.28
CA ASP A 122 -1.54 19.60 0.38
C ASP A 122 -0.66 18.60 -0.36
N ALA A 123 -1.16 17.38 -0.50
CA ALA A 123 -0.49 16.33 -1.25
C ALA A 123 -0.41 16.68 -2.74
N ILE A 124 0.60 16.14 -3.40
CA ILE A 124 0.70 16.18 -4.86
C ILE A 124 0.84 14.76 -5.41
N MET A 125 0.39 14.56 -6.63
CA MET A 125 0.56 13.33 -7.36
C MET A 125 1.44 13.58 -8.58
N LEU A 126 2.46 12.76 -8.75
CA LEU A 126 3.44 12.84 -9.83
C LEU A 126 3.53 11.50 -10.54
N ASP A 127 4.03 11.49 -11.76
CA ASP A 127 4.28 10.27 -12.54
C ASP A 127 5.77 10.22 -12.94
N ASN A 128 6.48 9.18 -12.52
CA ASN A 128 7.89 9.04 -12.85
C ASN A 128 8.16 8.81 -14.35
N ALA A 129 7.15 8.50 -15.16
CA ALA A 129 7.27 8.51 -16.62
C ALA A 129 7.65 9.90 -17.18
N GLU A 130 7.35 10.99 -16.46
CA GLU A 130 7.67 12.35 -16.89
C GLU A 130 9.17 12.60 -17.04
N TRP A 131 10.00 11.94 -16.24
CA TRP A 131 11.45 12.01 -16.35
C TRP A 131 12.07 10.71 -16.87
N LEU A 132 11.65 9.53 -16.40
CA LEU A 132 12.27 8.27 -16.80
C LEU A 132 12.12 7.99 -18.30
N ALA A 133 11.00 8.33 -18.92
CA ALA A 133 10.78 8.10 -20.36
C ALA A 133 11.61 9.03 -21.26
N LYS A 134 12.20 10.08 -20.71
CA LYS A 134 13.01 11.05 -21.44
C LYS A 134 14.52 10.80 -21.30
N LEU A 135 14.92 9.86 -20.43
CA LEU A 135 16.33 9.56 -20.19
C LEU A 135 16.99 8.97 -21.45
N ASN A 136 18.11 9.56 -21.84
CA ASN A 136 19.00 8.96 -22.81
C ASN A 136 19.81 7.84 -22.12
N TYR A 137 19.83 6.65 -22.73
CA TYR A 137 20.49 5.48 -22.12
C TYR A 137 21.96 5.68 -21.84
N ILE A 138 22.71 6.28 -22.78
CA ILE A 138 24.15 6.49 -22.64
C ILE A 138 24.44 7.54 -21.55
N GLU A 139 23.66 8.63 -21.54
CA GLU A 139 23.80 9.68 -20.53
C GLU A 139 23.45 9.15 -19.14
N MET A 140 22.38 8.34 -19.04
CA MET A 140 21.99 7.68 -17.79
C MET A 140 23.11 6.77 -17.25
N LEU A 141 23.73 5.95 -18.11
CA LEU A 141 24.88 5.12 -17.71
C LEU A 141 26.07 5.96 -17.24
N ARG A 142 26.39 7.03 -17.96
CA ARG A 142 27.54 7.91 -17.64
C ARG A 142 27.30 8.68 -16.35
N ASP A 143 26.13 9.28 -16.18
CA ASP A 143 25.90 10.27 -15.13
C ASP A 143 25.31 9.67 -13.85
N VAL A 144 24.53 8.59 -13.98
CA VAL A 144 23.90 7.88 -12.87
C VAL A 144 24.56 6.52 -12.65
N GLY A 145 24.70 5.71 -13.69
CA GLY A 145 25.22 4.33 -13.60
C GLY A 145 26.60 4.24 -12.97
N LYS A 146 27.50 5.24 -13.22
CA LYS A 146 28.83 5.31 -12.59
C LYS A 146 28.81 5.30 -11.05
N HIS A 147 27.68 5.63 -10.44
CA HIS A 147 27.53 5.67 -8.98
C HIS A 147 27.11 4.33 -8.39
N PHE A 148 26.76 3.35 -9.22
CA PHE A 148 26.34 2.01 -8.80
C PHE A 148 27.49 1.01 -8.98
N SER A 149 27.72 0.19 -7.95
CA SER A 149 28.64 -0.94 -8.04
C SER A 149 27.83 -2.22 -8.21
N VAL A 150 28.06 -2.97 -9.27
CA VAL A 150 27.40 -4.26 -9.52
C VAL A 150 27.60 -5.21 -8.34
N ASN A 151 28.80 -5.28 -7.77
CA ASN A 151 29.08 -6.12 -6.60
C ASN A 151 28.15 -5.77 -5.42
N ARG A 152 27.92 -4.48 -5.17
CA ARG A 152 26.99 -4.02 -4.13
C ARG A 152 25.53 -4.32 -4.50
N MET A 153 25.16 -4.12 -5.75
CA MET A 153 23.80 -4.44 -6.22
C MET A 153 23.46 -5.92 -6.04
N LEU A 154 24.42 -6.81 -6.28
CA LEU A 154 24.28 -8.26 -6.08
C LEU A 154 24.09 -8.66 -4.61
N THR A 155 24.49 -7.82 -3.65
CA THR A 155 24.29 -8.10 -2.21
C THR A 155 22.95 -7.60 -1.67
N MET A 156 22.15 -6.90 -2.47
CA MET A 156 20.82 -6.45 -2.04
C MET A 156 19.89 -7.64 -1.86
N ASP A 157 19.09 -7.62 -0.79
CA ASP A 157 18.22 -8.74 -0.42
C ASP A 157 17.27 -9.15 -1.56
N SER A 158 16.69 -8.18 -2.28
CA SER A 158 15.81 -8.43 -3.43
C SER A 158 16.48 -9.18 -4.57
N VAL A 159 17.78 -8.90 -4.80
CA VAL A 159 18.59 -9.58 -5.83
C VAL A 159 19.09 -10.92 -5.33
N LYS A 160 19.66 -10.94 -4.11
CA LYS A 160 20.25 -12.13 -3.50
C LYS A 160 19.23 -13.26 -3.35
N MET A 161 18.07 -12.97 -2.75
CA MET A 161 16.99 -13.94 -2.60
C MET A 161 16.52 -14.54 -3.95
N ARG A 162 16.57 -13.74 -5.02
CA ARG A 162 16.18 -14.17 -6.35
C ARG A 162 17.23 -15.10 -6.97
N LEU A 163 18.52 -14.77 -6.83
CA LEU A 163 19.64 -15.53 -7.39
C LEU A 163 19.96 -16.82 -6.60
N GLU A 164 19.73 -16.85 -5.29
CA GLU A 164 19.98 -18.02 -4.44
C GLU A 164 18.88 -19.08 -4.54
N ARG A 165 17.75 -18.77 -5.14
CA ARG A 165 16.65 -19.70 -5.34
C ARG A 165 16.99 -20.70 -6.46
N GLU A 166 16.62 -21.95 -6.27
CA GLU A 166 16.78 -22.99 -7.31
C GLU A 166 15.98 -22.59 -8.57
N GLY A 167 16.67 -22.49 -9.71
CA GLY A 167 16.10 -21.99 -10.96
C GLY A 167 15.75 -20.50 -10.97
N GLY A 168 16.20 -19.73 -9.97
CA GLY A 168 15.95 -18.30 -9.89
C GLY A 168 16.70 -17.54 -10.98
N GLU A 169 15.93 -16.76 -11.77
CA GLU A 169 16.46 -15.87 -12.81
C GLU A 169 16.08 -14.42 -12.49
N LEU A 170 17.02 -13.51 -12.69
CA LEU A 170 16.82 -12.07 -12.60
C LEU A 170 17.17 -11.45 -13.94
N SER A 171 16.19 -10.91 -14.62
CA SER A 171 16.41 -10.25 -15.90
C SER A 171 17.19 -8.96 -15.75
N PHE A 172 17.91 -8.53 -16.81
CA PHE A 172 18.62 -7.27 -16.82
C PHE A 172 17.70 -6.08 -16.56
N ILE A 173 16.47 -6.13 -17.07
CA ILE A 173 15.47 -5.08 -16.85
C ILE A 173 15.07 -4.98 -15.38
N GLU A 174 14.77 -6.10 -14.72
CA GLU A 174 14.46 -6.14 -13.28
C GLU A 174 15.65 -5.70 -12.41
N PHE A 175 16.87 -6.09 -12.79
CA PHE A 175 18.11 -5.69 -12.10
C PHE A 175 18.31 -4.17 -12.11
N ASN A 176 17.89 -3.50 -13.18
CA ASN A 176 17.97 -2.04 -13.28
C ASN A 176 16.88 -1.29 -12.50
N TYR A 177 15.84 -1.96 -12.01
CA TYR A 177 14.73 -1.31 -11.29
C TYR A 177 15.24 -0.46 -10.11
N MET A 178 16.17 -0.98 -9.31
CA MET A 178 16.73 -0.25 -8.17
C MET A 178 17.44 1.05 -8.57
N VAL A 179 18.01 1.12 -9.77
CA VAL A 179 18.65 2.34 -10.30
C VAL A 179 17.60 3.38 -10.66
N LEU A 180 16.48 2.97 -11.27
CA LEU A 180 15.38 3.85 -11.64
C LEU A 180 14.70 4.42 -10.39
N GLN A 181 14.41 3.59 -9.39
CA GLN A 181 13.82 4.04 -8.12
C GLN A 181 14.76 4.98 -7.36
N ALA A 182 16.05 4.72 -7.37
CA ALA A 182 17.03 5.63 -6.77
C ALA A 182 17.08 6.99 -7.49
N TYR A 183 16.95 6.98 -8.82
CA TYR A 183 16.90 8.19 -9.62
C TYR A 183 15.62 8.99 -9.39
N ASP A 184 14.47 8.32 -9.19
CA ASP A 184 13.20 8.98 -8.78
C ASP A 184 13.42 9.85 -7.54
N PHE A 185 14.13 9.34 -6.53
CA PHE A 185 14.38 10.10 -5.32
C PHE A 185 15.23 11.35 -5.59
N VAL A 186 16.22 11.26 -6.47
CA VAL A 186 17.05 12.42 -6.88
C VAL A 186 16.21 13.47 -7.62
N GLU A 187 15.38 13.05 -8.56
CA GLU A 187 14.50 13.97 -9.32
C GLU A 187 13.48 14.65 -8.41
N LEU A 188 12.85 13.88 -7.49
CA LEU A 188 11.94 14.45 -6.51
C LEU A 188 12.64 15.40 -5.53
N ALA A 189 13.86 15.09 -5.11
CA ALA A 189 14.64 15.98 -4.25
C ALA A 189 14.97 17.31 -4.95
N ARG A 190 15.35 17.28 -6.22
CA ARG A 190 15.71 18.46 -7.02
C ARG A 190 14.49 19.28 -7.43
N GLY A 191 13.45 18.61 -7.93
CA GLY A 191 12.27 19.27 -8.49
C GLY A 191 11.24 19.70 -7.46
N HIS A 192 11.13 18.98 -6.33
CA HIS A 192 10.06 19.17 -5.37
C HIS A 192 10.55 19.31 -3.91
N GLY A 193 11.86 19.36 -3.68
CA GLY A 193 12.42 19.45 -2.32
C GLY A 193 12.15 18.22 -1.46
N CYS A 194 11.79 17.08 -2.08
CA CYS A 194 11.52 15.83 -1.38
C CYS A 194 12.74 15.38 -0.59
N ASN A 195 12.56 15.08 0.68
CA ASN A 195 13.65 14.69 1.57
C ASN A 195 13.44 13.36 2.29
N LEU A 196 12.28 12.73 2.11
CA LEU A 196 11.93 11.46 2.76
C LEU A 196 11.36 10.47 1.75
N GLN A 197 11.93 9.27 1.67
CA GLN A 197 11.30 8.14 1.00
C GLN A 197 10.77 7.16 2.05
N MET A 198 9.52 6.70 1.84
CA MET A 198 8.85 5.74 2.71
C MET A 198 8.46 4.50 1.91
N GLY A 199 8.28 3.36 2.58
CA GLY A 199 7.87 2.12 1.92
C GLY A 199 7.71 0.95 2.88
N GLY A 200 7.49 -0.25 2.35
CA GLY A 200 7.57 -1.49 3.11
C GLY A 200 9.02 -1.89 3.41
N SER A 201 9.23 -2.78 4.36
CA SER A 201 10.58 -3.24 4.73
C SER A 201 11.31 -3.95 3.57
N ASP A 202 10.58 -4.52 2.63
CA ASP A 202 11.12 -5.11 1.38
C ASP A 202 11.74 -4.07 0.45
N GLN A 203 11.40 -2.79 0.61
CA GLN A 203 11.92 -1.68 -0.19
C GLN A 203 13.18 -1.04 0.40
N TRP A 204 13.64 -1.46 1.58
CA TRP A 204 14.75 -0.82 2.27
C TRP A 204 16.01 -0.68 1.41
N GLY A 205 16.42 -1.75 0.71
CA GLY A 205 17.57 -1.73 -0.17
C GLY A 205 17.45 -0.71 -1.31
N ASN A 206 16.30 -0.66 -1.97
CA ASN A 206 16.03 0.31 -3.04
C ASN A 206 16.08 1.75 -2.50
N ILE A 207 15.48 1.99 -1.34
CA ILE A 207 15.42 3.33 -0.70
C ILE A 207 16.82 3.82 -0.32
N ILE A 208 17.65 2.97 0.29
CA ILE A 208 19.04 3.31 0.67
C ILE A 208 19.90 3.61 -0.57
N ASN A 209 19.68 2.92 -1.68
CA ASN A 209 20.33 3.27 -2.95
C ASN A 209 19.97 4.69 -3.40
N GLY A 210 18.72 5.13 -3.20
CA GLY A 210 18.29 6.50 -3.48
C GLY A 210 19.00 7.54 -2.62
N ILE A 211 19.15 7.28 -1.31
CA ILE A 211 19.91 8.17 -0.40
C ILE A 211 21.38 8.27 -0.83
N ASP A 212 22.02 7.11 -1.12
CA ASP A 212 23.44 7.10 -1.54
C ASP A 212 23.64 7.80 -2.88
N LEU A 213 22.73 7.59 -3.84
CA LEU A 213 22.76 8.28 -5.12
C LEU A 213 22.58 9.79 -4.93
N GLY A 214 21.60 10.23 -4.13
CA GLY A 214 21.36 11.64 -3.84
C GLY A 214 22.60 12.33 -3.27
N ARG A 215 23.24 11.70 -2.27
CA ARG A 215 24.50 12.18 -1.69
C ARG A 215 25.60 12.33 -2.75
N ARG A 216 25.76 11.35 -3.66
CA ARG A 216 26.78 11.37 -4.73
C ARG A 216 26.45 12.38 -5.82
N MET A 217 25.18 12.67 -6.04
CA MET A 217 24.70 13.64 -7.02
C MET A 217 24.45 15.04 -6.44
N GLY A 218 24.83 15.27 -5.17
CA GLY A 218 24.83 16.58 -4.51
C GLY A 218 23.44 17.12 -4.17
N THR A 219 22.47 16.25 -3.83
CA THR A 219 21.20 16.70 -3.25
C THR A 219 21.38 17.12 -1.79
N HIS A 220 20.37 17.77 -1.21
CA HIS A 220 20.28 17.93 0.24
C HIS A 220 20.19 16.57 0.94
N GLN A 221 20.26 16.57 2.29
CA GLN A 221 20.15 15.35 3.09
C GLN A 221 18.82 14.65 2.85
N LEU A 222 18.87 13.35 2.56
CA LEU A 222 17.72 12.47 2.32
C LEU A 222 17.56 11.47 3.46
N TYR A 223 16.31 11.11 3.74
CA TYR A 223 15.92 10.21 4.82
C TYR A 223 15.06 9.06 4.31
N ALA A 224 15.07 7.97 5.06
CA ALA A 224 14.25 6.80 4.80
C ALA A 224 13.53 6.35 6.07
N ILE A 225 12.28 5.90 5.92
CA ILE A 225 11.57 5.15 6.95
C ILE A 225 10.74 4.03 6.29
N THR A 226 10.79 2.83 6.86
CA THR A 226 10.02 1.70 6.34
C THR A 226 9.07 1.14 7.40
N ALA A 227 7.93 0.63 6.91
CA ALA A 227 6.96 -0.11 7.70
C ALA A 227 7.19 -1.61 7.59
N PRO A 228 6.82 -2.40 8.63
CA PRO A 228 6.89 -3.85 8.55
C PRO A 228 5.93 -4.38 7.47
N LEU A 229 6.30 -5.48 6.82
CA LEU A 229 5.37 -6.23 5.99
C LEU A 229 4.30 -6.85 6.88
N ILE A 230 3.05 -6.67 6.50
CA ILE A 230 1.94 -7.17 7.32
C ILE A 230 1.62 -8.60 6.93
N THR A 231 1.72 -9.47 7.93
CA THR A 231 1.24 -10.86 7.88
C THR A 231 0.07 -11.03 8.84
N LEU A 232 -0.82 -11.94 8.49
CA LEU A 232 -1.88 -12.41 9.38
C LEU A 232 -1.27 -13.26 10.52
N ALA A 233 -2.01 -13.46 11.60
CA ALA A 233 -1.59 -14.36 12.67
C ALA A 233 -1.35 -15.79 12.19
N SER A 234 -2.05 -16.23 11.14
CA SER A 234 -1.82 -17.49 10.42
C SER A 234 -0.49 -17.54 9.63
N GLY A 235 0.27 -16.43 9.53
CA GLY A 235 1.49 -16.32 8.72
C GLY A 235 1.25 -15.98 7.24
N ALA A 236 0.01 -15.93 6.78
CA ALA A 236 -0.31 -15.55 5.40
C ALA A 236 -0.05 -14.06 5.16
N LYS A 237 0.33 -13.70 3.92
CA LYS A 237 0.52 -12.29 3.53
C LYS A 237 -0.81 -11.57 3.53
N MET A 238 -0.86 -10.36 4.15
CA MET A 238 -2.03 -9.50 4.15
C MET A 238 -2.49 -9.12 2.74
N GLY A 239 -3.82 -9.13 2.52
CA GLY A 239 -4.42 -8.67 1.26
C GLY A 239 -4.53 -9.72 0.16
N LYS A 240 -4.13 -10.97 0.42
CA LYS A 240 -4.39 -12.12 -0.45
C LYS A 240 -5.24 -13.14 0.30
N THR A 241 -6.36 -13.53 -0.29
CA THR A 241 -7.24 -14.62 0.17
C THR A 241 -7.23 -15.74 -0.85
N ALA A 242 -7.85 -16.88 -0.53
CA ALA A 242 -8.07 -17.95 -1.50
C ALA A 242 -8.85 -17.45 -2.74
N ALA A 243 -9.70 -16.44 -2.59
CA ALA A 243 -10.44 -15.79 -3.67
C ALA A 243 -9.65 -14.67 -4.39
N GLY A 244 -8.37 -14.45 -4.07
CA GLY A 244 -7.52 -13.43 -4.69
C GLY A 244 -7.25 -12.21 -3.81
N ALA A 245 -6.88 -11.09 -4.43
CA ALA A 245 -6.56 -9.87 -3.73
C ALA A 245 -7.82 -9.16 -3.18
N VAL A 246 -7.70 -8.55 -2.00
CA VAL A 246 -8.74 -7.71 -1.40
C VAL A 246 -8.58 -6.28 -1.91
N TRP A 247 -9.30 -5.96 -2.98
CA TRP A 247 -9.21 -4.71 -3.70
C TRP A 247 -9.89 -3.55 -2.98
N LEU A 248 -9.39 -2.33 -3.22
CA LEU A 248 -9.91 -1.09 -2.61
C LEU A 248 -10.99 -0.41 -3.47
N ASN A 249 -11.06 -0.71 -4.78
CA ASN A 249 -12.09 -0.15 -5.64
C ASN A 249 -13.38 -0.97 -5.54
N ALA A 250 -14.51 -0.27 -5.48
CA ALA A 250 -15.84 -0.88 -5.29
C ALA A 250 -16.32 -1.73 -6.48
N ASP A 251 -15.84 -1.45 -7.69
CA ASP A 251 -16.09 -2.23 -8.90
C ASP A 251 -15.36 -3.57 -8.94
N MET A 252 -14.25 -3.70 -8.18
CA MET A 252 -13.48 -4.94 -8.09
C MET A 252 -13.84 -5.77 -6.85
N ARG A 253 -14.32 -5.12 -5.80
CA ARG A 253 -14.81 -5.77 -4.58
C ARG A 253 -15.90 -4.93 -3.94
N SER A 254 -17.08 -5.51 -3.73
CA SER A 254 -18.19 -4.79 -3.12
C SER A 254 -17.82 -4.23 -1.73
N PRO A 255 -18.32 -3.05 -1.34
CA PRO A 255 -18.09 -2.51 0.00
C PRO A 255 -18.56 -3.45 1.11
N TYR A 256 -19.60 -4.25 0.86
CA TYR A 256 -20.06 -5.27 1.79
C TYR A 256 -19.02 -6.39 1.98
N ASP A 257 -18.45 -6.94 0.89
CA ASP A 257 -17.40 -7.97 0.96
C ASP A 257 -16.10 -7.42 1.56
N TYR A 258 -15.82 -6.13 1.32
CA TYR A 258 -14.70 -5.43 1.93
C TYR A 258 -14.90 -5.28 3.45
N TRP A 259 -16.12 -4.92 3.90
CA TRP A 259 -16.49 -4.87 5.30
C TRP A 259 -16.39 -6.25 5.96
N GLN A 260 -16.92 -7.29 5.30
CA GLN A 260 -16.86 -8.68 5.77
C GLN A 260 -15.42 -9.20 5.91
N PHE A 261 -14.51 -8.81 5.01
CA PHE A 261 -13.10 -9.16 5.14
C PHE A 261 -12.53 -8.69 6.49
N TRP A 262 -12.78 -7.45 6.88
CA TRP A 262 -12.32 -6.91 8.16
C TRP A 262 -13.07 -7.50 9.35
N ARG A 263 -14.37 -7.75 9.20
CA ARG A 263 -15.19 -8.39 10.25
C ARG A 263 -14.71 -9.80 10.59
N ASN A 264 -14.13 -10.50 9.62
CA ASN A 264 -13.61 -11.86 9.76
C ASN A 264 -12.11 -11.90 10.14
N THR A 265 -11.57 -10.79 10.61
CA THR A 265 -10.19 -10.73 11.14
C THR A 265 -10.03 -11.69 12.34
N GLU A 266 -8.90 -12.40 12.42
CA GLU A 266 -8.56 -13.23 13.57
C GLU A 266 -8.40 -12.36 14.83
N ASP A 267 -8.81 -12.87 15.99
CA ASP A 267 -8.80 -12.13 17.25
C ASP A 267 -7.43 -11.51 17.56
N ALA A 268 -6.37 -12.27 17.32
CA ALA A 268 -4.99 -11.83 17.55
C ALA A 268 -4.55 -10.64 16.68
N ASP A 269 -5.20 -10.42 15.53
CA ASP A 269 -4.85 -9.34 14.62
C ASP A 269 -5.69 -8.07 14.81
N VAL A 270 -6.81 -8.13 15.55
CA VAL A 270 -7.78 -7.03 15.65
C VAL A 270 -7.12 -5.73 16.10
N VAL A 271 -6.38 -5.76 17.21
CA VAL A 271 -5.76 -4.55 17.78
C VAL A 271 -4.69 -3.99 16.85
N LYS A 272 -3.88 -4.86 16.25
CA LYS A 272 -2.88 -4.48 15.26
C LYS A 272 -3.53 -3.77 14.07
N PHE A 273 -4.63 -4.30 13.56
CA PHE A 273 -5.31 -3.73 12.40
C PHE A 273 -6.10 -2.46 12.73
N LEU A 274 -6.68 -2.34 13.92
CA LEU A 274 -7.24 -1.07 14.40
C LEU A 274 -6.19 0.05 14.39
N LYS A 275 -4.94 -0.24 14.80
CA LYS A 275 -3.85 0.73 14.78
C LYS A 275 -3.39 1.10 13.37
N LEU A 276 -3.31 0.13 12.45
CA LEU A 276 -2.73 0.32 11.12
C LEU A 276 -3.73 0.82 10.08
N PHE A 277 -4.99 0.42 10.19
CA PHE A 277 -6.00 0.60 9.13
C PHE A 277 -7.19 1.47 9.53
N THR A 278 -7.07 2.18 10.64
CA THR A 278 -8.06 3.17 11.07
C THR A 278 -7.39 4.46 11.53
N THR A 279 -8.16 5.54 11.59
CA THR A 279 -7.74 6.83 12.17
C THR A 279 -8.27 7.02 13.59
N LEU A 280 -8.82 5.99 14.22
CA LEU A 280 -9.32 6.04 15.59
C LEU A 280 -8.24 6.54 16.56
N PRO A 281 -8.61 7.37 17.56
CA PRO A 281 -7.69 7.72 18.63
C PRO A 281 -7.16 6.48 19.35
N LEU A 282 -5.89 6.49 19.70
CA LEU A 282 -5.27 5.33 20.39
C LEU A 282 -5.93 4.99 21.72
N VAL A 283 -6.51 5.99 22.39
CA VAL A 283 -7.28 5.78 23.63
C VAL A 283 -8.54 4.94 23.39
N GLU A 284 -9.19 5.13 22.24
CA GLU A 284 -10.35 4.32 21.85
C GLU A 284 -9.92 2.90 21.46
N ILE A 285 -8.80 2.78 20.73
CA ILE A 285 -8.22 1.46 20.40
C ILE A 285 -7.85 0.70 21.69
N ALA A 286 -7.31 1.39 22.70
CA ALA A 286 -6.99 0.76 23.99
C ALA A 286 -8.24 0.22 24.71
N LYS A 287 -9.39 0.91 24.63
CA LYS A 287 -10.67 0.39 25.18
C LYS A 287 -11.11 -0.86 24.42
N LEU A 288 -11.03 -0.85 23.09
CA LEU A 288 -11.37 -2.01 22.25
C LEU A 288 -10.42 -3.20 22.50
N ALA A 289 -9.14 -2.93 22.75
CA ALA A 289 -8.15 -3.93 23.07
C ALA A 289 -8.37 -4.64 24.43
N ALA A 290 -9.13 -4.03 25.32
CA ALA A 290 -9.50 -4.62 26.61
C ALA A 290 -10.66 -5.62 26.51
N LEU A 291 -11.38 -5.66 25.36
CA LEU A 291 -12.47 -6.60 25.11
C LEU A 291 -11.90 -8.00 24.87
N GLY A 292 -12.53 -9.02 25.48
CA GLY A 292 -12.11 -10.40 25.34
C GLY A 292 -13.28 -11.35 25.15
N GLY A 293 -13.00 -12.60 24.81
CA GLY A 293 -14.05 -13.60 24.57
C GLY A 293 -15.04 -13.15 23.48
N ALA A 294 -16.33 -13.24 23.76
CA ALA A 294 -17.36 -12.85 22.79
C ALA A 294 -17.38 -11.34 22.46
N GLU A 295 -16.92 -10.49 23.39
CA GLU A 295 -16.93 -9.04 23.22
C GLU A 295 -15.93 -8.54 22.15
N ILE A 296 -14.90 -9.32 21.79
CA ILE A 296 -13.98 -8.98 20.73
C ILE A 296 -14.70 -8.77 19.38
N ASN A 297 -15.87 -9.37 19.24
CA ASN A 297 -16.72 -9.18 18.06
C ASN A 297 -17.15 -7.72 17.87
N GLU A 298 -17.30 -6.95 18.95
CA GLU A 298 -17.59 -5.52 18.84
C GLU A 298 -16.37 -4.76 18.33
N ALA A 299 -15.15 -5.09 18.77
CA ALA A 299 -13.92 -4.52 18.24
C ALA A 299 -13.75 -4.84 16.73
N LYS A 300 -14.14 -6.05 16.29
CA LYS A 300 -14.11 -6.42 14.86
C LYS A 300 -15.16 -5.64 14.05
N LYS A 301 -16.36 -5.38 14.58
CA LYS A 301 -17.36 -4.52 13.92
C LYS A 301 -16.85 -3.09 13.76
N VAL A 302 -16.21 -2.55 14.79
CA VAL A 302 -15.59 -1.22 14.73
C VAL A 302 -14.47 -1.20 13.69
N LEU A 303 -13.54 -2.16 13.70
CA LEU A 303 -12.49 -2.28 12.68
C LEU A 303 -13.08 -2.30 11.28
N ALA A 304 -14.06 -3.16 11.03
CA ALA A 304 -14.70 -3.29 9.73
C ALA A 304 -15.36 -1.98 9.27
N SER A 305 -16.08 -1.30 10.17
CA SER A 305 -16.77 -0.06 9.85
C SER A 305 -15.79 1.09 9.60
N GLU A 306 -14.74 1.24 10.43
CA GLU A 306 -13.76 2.31 10.29
C GLU A 306 -12.87 2.11 9.04
N ALA A 307 -12.36 0.89 8.81
CA ALA A 307 -11.57 0.59 7.62
C ALA A 307 -12.40 0.74 6.33
N THR A 308 -13.69 0.35 6.35
CA THR A 308 -14.58 0.55 5.20
C THR A 308 -14.92 2.03 5.00
N ALA A 309 -15.12 2.79 6.08
CA ALA A 309 -15.39 4.23 5.98
C ALA A 309 -14.23 5.00 5.36
N LEU A 310 -12.98 4.64 5.64
CA LEU A 310 -11.80 5.25 5.02
C LEU A 310 -11.79 5.07 3.48
N VAL A 311 -12.22 3.91 3.00
CA VAL A 311 -12.12 3.57 1.56
C VAL A 311 -13.39 3.89 0.79
N HIS A 312 -14.56 3.68 1.39
CA HIS A 312 -15.87 3.76 0.71
C HIS A 312 -16.79 4.84 1.25
N GLY A 313 -16.35 5.56 2.28
CA GLY A 313 -17.15 6.59 2.96
C GLY A 313 -18.05 6.03 4.07
N ARG A 314 -18.40 6.91 5.02
CA ARG A 314 -19.14 6.56 6.25
C ARG A 314 -20.49 5.94 5.96
N ALA A 315 -21.29 6.56 5.09
CA ALA A 315 -22.64 6.06 4.75
C ALA A 315 -22.61 4.64 4.16
N THR A 316 -21.63 4.35 3.30
CA THR A 316 -21.44 3.02 2.70
C THR A 316 -21.01 1.99 3.75
N ALA A 317 -20.15 2.37 4.68
CA ALA A 317 -19.73 1.49 5.78
C ALA A 317 -20.89 1.15 6.71
N GLU A 318 -21.74 2.12 7.03
CA GLU A 318 -22.95 1.92 7.84
C GLU A 318 -23.97 1.02 7.14
N ALA A 319 -24.17 1.22 5.83
CA ALA A 319 -25.04 0.35 5.03
C ALA A 319 -24.52 -1.10 4.98
N ALA A 320 -23.20 -1.30 4.84
CA ALA A 320 -22.60 -2.63 4.88
C ALA A 320 -22.75 -3.30 6.25
N ALA A 321 -22.55 -2.56 7.34
CA ALA A 321 -22.74 -3.05 8.70
C ALA A 321 -24.19 -3.43 8.98
N GLU A 322 -25.16 -2.62 8.54
CA GLU A 322 -26.59 -2.91 8.71
C GLU A 322 -27.02 -4.11 7.87
N THR A 323 -26.51 -4.25 6.65
CA THR A 323 -26.73 -5.43 5.81
C THR A 323 -26.24 -6.70 6.52
N ALA A 324 -25.03 -6.66 7.10
CA ALA A 324 -24.47 -7.78 7.85
C ALA A 324 -25.32 -8.11 9.09
N ARG A 325 -25.77 -7.09 9.83
CA ARG A 325 -26.62 -7.25 11.02
C ARG A 325 -27.94 -7.96 10.66
N LYS A 326 -28.64 -7.48 9.64
CA LYS A 326 -29.89 -8.10 9.17
C LYS A 326 -29.68 -9.54 8.72
N THR A 327 -28.61 -9.81 8.00
CA THR A 327 -28.33 -11.16 7.48
C THR A 327 -27.98 -12.16 8.57
N PHE A 328 -27.10 -11.79 9.50
CA PHE A 328 -26.53 -12.74 10.46
C PHE A 328 -27.20 -12.72 11.85
N GLU A 329 -27.78 -11.59 12.26
CA GLU A 329 -28.43 -11.47 13.57
C GLU A 329 -29.96 -11.66 13.47
N GLU A 330 -30.59 -11.22 12.37
CA GLU A 330 -32.03 -11.33 12.18
C GLU A 330 -32.44 -12.47 11.22
N GLY A 331 -31.48 -13.05 10.48
CA GLY A 331 -31.74 -14.12 9.51
C GLY A 331 -32.55 -13.69 8.30
N ALA A 332 -32.62 -12.38 8.02
CA ALA A 332 -33.37 -11.81 6.91
C ALA A 332 -32.48 -11.63 5.66
N ALA A 333 -33.06 -11.84 4.48
CA ALA A 333 -32.40 -11.42 3.23
C ALA A 333 -32.37 -9.88 3.19
N ALA A 334 -31.14 -9.31 3.15
CA ALA A 334 -30.98 -7.88 3.13
C ALA A 334 -30.72 -7.37 1.70
N GLU A 335 -31.32 -6.23 1.33
CA GLU A 335 -31.17 -5.61 -0.01
C GLU A 335 -29.73 -5.23 -0.36
N GLY A 336 -28.86 -5.04 0.63
CA GLY A 336 -27.44 -4.69 0.45
C GLY A 336 -26.51 -5.88 0.18
N LEU A 337 -27.02 -7.11 0.07
CA LEU A 337 -26.18 -8.26 -0.28
C LEU A 337 -25.75 -8.20 -1.76
N PRO A 338 -24.50 -8.62 -2.07
CA PRO A 338 -24.10 -8.80 -3.46
C PRO A 338 -25.09 -9.67 -4.21
N SER A 339 -25.55 -9.23 -5.37
CA SER A 339 -26.53 -9.95 -6.17
C SER A 339 -26.03 -10.14 -7.60
N VAL A 340 -26.39 -11.28 -8.19
CA VAL A 340 -26.05 -11.59 -9.58
C VAL A 340 -27.35 -11.81 -10.36
N PRO A 341 -27.55 -11.13 -11.48
CA PRO A 341 -28.74 -11.37 -12.32
C PRO A 341 -28.64 -12.76 -12.96
N VAL A 342 -29.72 -13.54 -12.84
CA VAL A 342 -29.80 -14.87 -13.44
C VAL A 342 -31.05 -14.97 -14.32
N GLN A 343 -30.99 -15.78 -15.40
CA GLN A 343 -32.15 -16.11 -16.21
C GLN A 343 -32.78 -17.40 -15.73
N LEU A 344 -34.06 -17.37 -15.51
CA LEU A 344 -34.84 -18.55 -15.10
C LEU A 344 -35.49 -19.25 -16.31
N PRO A 345 -35.59 -20.59 -16.30
CA PRO A 345 -35.17 -21.52 -15.24
C PRO A 345 -33.69 -21.79 -15.22
N MET A 346 -33.03 -21.84 -14.01
CA MET A 346 -31.65 -22.17 -13.82
C MET A 346 -31.50 -23.27 -12.77
N GLY A 347 -30.61 -24.24 -13.02
CA GLY A 347 -30.30 -25.29 -12.04
C GLY A 347 -29.48 -24.75 -10.86
N VAL A 348 -29.67 -25.31 -9.65
CA VAL A 348 -29.02 -24.86 -8.41
C VAL A 348 -27.50 -24.80 -8.55
N LEU A 349 -26.88 -25.82 -9.15
CA LEU A 349 -25.40 -25.83 -9.35
C LEU A 349 -24.95 -24.70 -10.26
N GLN A 350 -25.72 -24.41 -11.32
CA GLN A 350 -25.41 -23.29 -12.23
C GLN A 350 -25.60 -21.95 -11.52
N ALA A 351 -26.60 -21.82 -10.64
CA ALA A 351 -26.80 -20.62 -9.85
C ALA A 351 -25.63 -20.36 -8.88
N LEU A 352 -25.11 -21.40 -8.23
CA LEU A 352 -23.94 -21.31 -7.35
C LEU A 352 -22.67 -20.84 -8.11
N VAL A 353 -22.48 -21.37 -9.33
CA VAL A 353 -21.37 -20.95 -10.20
C VAL A 353 -21.57 -19.52 -10.69
N ALA A 354 -22.77 -19.16 -11.13
CA ALA A 354 -23.10 -17.80 -11.57
C ALA A 354 -22.95 -16.76 -10.44
N ALA A 355 -23.24 -17.15 -9.21
CA ALA A 355 -23.03 -16.34 -8.02
C ALA A 355 -21.55 -16.27 -7.57
N GLY A 356 -20.62 -16.96 -8.26
CA GLY A 356 -19.20 -17.00 -7.87
C GLY A 356 -18.90 -17.75 -6.57
N LEU A 357 -19.87 -18.53 -6.07
CA LEU A 357 -19.71 -19.33 -4.85
C LEU A 357 -18.96 -20.64 -5.09
N CYS A 358 -18.90 -21.09 -6.34
CA CYS A 358 -18.18 -22.27 -6.78
C CYS A 358 -17.50 -22.00 -8.12
N SER A 359 -16.35 -22.64 -8.37
CA SER A 359 -15.58 -22.47 -9.61
C SER A 359 -16.15 -23.28 -10.79
N SER A 360 -16.93 -24.31 -10.49
CA SER A 360 -17.55 -25.22 -11.49
C SER A 360 -18.75 -25.97 -10.90
N ASN A 361 -19.57 -26.55 -11.77
CA ASN A 361 -20.65 -27.44 -11.35
C ASN A 361 -20.16 -28.70 -10.60
N GLY A 362 -18.92 -29.11 -10.83
CA GLY A 362 -18.28 -30.20 -10.10
C GLY A 362 -17.91 -29.80 -8.66
N ASP A 363 -17.44 -28.58 -8.50
CA ASP A 363 -17.11 -27.95 -7.21
C ASP A 363 -18.38 -27.66 -6.37
N ALA A 364 -19.49 -27.38 -7.06
CA ALA A 364 -20.80 -27.08 -6.45
C ALA A 364 -21.56 -28.33 -5.98
N LYS A 365 -21.13 -29.56 -6.36
CA LYS A 365 -21.66 -30.85 -5.89
C LYS A 365 -21.06 -31.27 -4.55
#